data_588673ef5574a3dc24c169c04689d302
#
_entry.id   588673ef5574a3dc24c169c04689d302
#
_cell.length_a   1.000
_cell.length_b   1.000
_cell.length_c   1.000
_cell.angle_alpha   90.00
_cell.angle_beta   90.00
_cell.angle_gamma   90.00
#
_symmetry.space_group_name_H-M   'P 1'
#
loop_
_entity.id
_entity.type
_entity.pdbx_description
1 polymer ?
#
loop_
_entity_poly.entity_id
_entity_poly.type
_entity_poly.pdbx_seq_one_letter_code
_entity_poly.pdbx_strand_id
1 'polypeptide(L)'
;MRIVDIRETAVPLKSTLANSSFDFSEMTTSVVAVITDVVRNGNPICGFAFNSTGRYACGAQMRARFIPRILAAEPASLLDETGNNLDPAKIFACMMRREKAGGHSER
;
A
#
# COMPACT_ATOMS: atom_id res chain seq x y z
N MET A 1 -14.95 -10.29 5.48
CA MET A 1 -13.58 -10.22 4.95
C MET A 1 -12.70 -9.46 5.91
N ARG A 2 -11.51 -9.93 6.10
CA ARG A 2 -10.57 -9.31 7.04
C ARG A 2 -9.17 -9.33 6.42
N ILE A 3 -8.43 -8.24 6.59
CA ILE A 3 -7.03 -8.20 6.20
C ILE A 3 -6.23 -8.93 7.27
N VAL A 4 -5.50 -9.97 6.87
CA VAL A 4 -4.69 -10.75 7.80
C VAL A 4 -3.22 -10.40 7.72
N ASP A 5 -2.77 -9.85 6.58
CA ASP A 5 -1.39 -9.42 6.43
C ASP A 5 -1.28 -8.46 5.26
N ILE A 6 -0.28 -7.59 5.31
CA ILE A 6 0.09 -6.72 4.20
C ILE A 6 1.60 -6.79 4.06
N ARG A 7 2.05 -7.12 2.85
CA ARG A 7 3.49 -7.23 2.56
C ARG A 7 3.90 -6.19 1.55
N GLU A 8 5.11 -5.69 1.72
CA GLU A 8 5.67 -4.69 0.83
C GLU A 8 7.08 -5.11 0.44
N THR A 9 7.41 -4.92 -0.83
CA THR A 9 8.74 -5.19 -1.34
C THR A 9 9.14 -4.06 -2.28
N ALA A 10 10.34 -3.54 -2.10
CA ALA A 10 10.91 -2.56 -3.02
C ALA A 10 11.60 -3.31 -4.16
N VAL A 11 11.24 -2.96 -5.39
CA VAL A 11 11.79 -3.58 -6.59
C VAL A 11 12.52 -2.52 -7.39
N PRO A 12 13.79 -2.75 -7.76
CA PRO A 12 14.50 -1.80 -8.61
C PRO A 12 13.87 -1.69 -9.99
N LEU A 13 13.84 -0.49 -10.53
CA LEU A 13 13.40 -0.29 -11.90
C LEU A 13 14.53 -0.65 -12.87
N LYS A 14 14.18 -1.38 -13.92
CA LYS A 14 15.10 -1.65 -15.00
C LYS A 14 14.77 -0.72 -16.15
N SER A 15 15.37 0.47 -16.14
CA SER A 15 15.04 1.51 -17.09
C SER A 15 16.32 2.18 -17.56
N THR A 16 16.33 2.56 -18.83
CA THR A 16 17.39 3.39 -19.39
C THR A 16 16.96 4.85 -19.53
N LEU A 17 15.74 5.17 -19.08
CA LEU A 17 15.23 6.54 -19.14
C LEU A 17 15.91 7.40 -18.09
N ALA A 18 16.38 8.54 -18.52
CA ALA A 18 16.99 9.51 -17.63
C ALA A 18 16.91 10.89 -18.28
N ASN A 19 16.98 11.92 -17.44
CA ASN A 19 17.13 13.28 -17.89
C ASN A 19 18.09 14.00 -16.96
N SER A 20 18.17 15.33 -17.07
CA SER A 20 19.12 16.08 -16.24
C SER A 20 18.80 16.04 -14.75
N SER A 21 17.56 15.69 -14.38
CA SER A 21 17.14 15.65 -12.97
C SER A 21 16.95 14.25 -12.43
N PHE A 22 16.60 13.30 -13.30
CA PHE A 22 16.21 11.95 -12.84
C PHE A 22 16.90 10.88 -13.66
N ASP A 23 17.27 9.83 -12.96
CA ASP A 23 17.70 8.58 -13.56
C ASP A 23 16.80 7.49 -13.00
N PHE A 24 15.89 6.98 -13.83
CA PHE A 24 14.93 5.99 -13.38
C PHE A 24 15.55 4.65 -13.03
N SER A 25 16.76 4.37 -13.50
CA SER A 25 17.44 3.14 -13.14
C SER A 25 17.84 3.09 -11.67
N GLU A 26 17.90 4.26 -11.01
CA GLU A 26 18.23 4.33 -9.59
C GLU A 26 17.00 4.31 -8.69
N MET A 27 15.82 4.30 -9.26
CA MET A 27 14.58 4.33 -8.50
C MET A 27 14.06 2.94 -8.21
N THR A 28 13.21 2.84 -7.22
CA THR A 28 12.54 1.60 -6.88
C THR A 28 11.03 1.75 -6.98
N THR A 29 10.36 0.64 -7.18
CA THR A 29 8.91 0.55 -7.11
C THR A 29 8.55 -0.20 -5.83
N SER A 30 7.61 0.35 -5.08
CA SER A 30 7.05 -0.33 -3.91
C SER A 30 5.88 -1.20 -4.37
N VAL A 31 5.99 -2.49 -4.19
CA VAL A 31 4.93 -3.46 -4.52
C VAL A 31 4.29 -3.93 -3.23
N VAL A 32 2.98 -3.88 -3.17
CA VAL A 32 2.23 -4.20 -1.96
C VAL A 32 1.24 -5.33 -2.26
N ALA A 33 1.18 -6.29 -1.35
CA ALA A 33 0.18 -7.35 -1.40
C ALA A 33 -0.66 -7.29 -0.12
N VAL A 34 -1.97 -7.22 -0.29
CA VAL A 34 -2.93 -7.28 0.81
C VAL A 34 -3.53 -8.67 0.84
N ILE A 35 -3.35 -9.38 1.94
CA ILE A 35 -3.77 -10.77 2.09
C ILE A 35 -4.98 -10.81 3.00
N THR A 36 -6.06 -11.47 2.53
CA THR A 36 -7.30 -11.55 3.29
C THR A 36 -7.51 -12.95 3.85
N ASP A 37 -8.50 -13.06 4.75
CA ASP A 37 -8.91 -14.34 5.32
C ASP A 37 -9.88 -15.12 4.45
N VAL A 38 -10.29 -14.57 3.31
CA VAL A 38 -11.18 -15.28 2.38
C VAL A 38 -10.36 -16.23 1.54
N VAL A 39 -10.80 -17.49 1.49
CA VAL A 39 -10.09 -18.53 0.76
C VAL A 39 -10.98 -19.04 -0.38
N ARG A 40 -10.40 -19.12 -1.57
CA ARG A 40 -11.05 -19.72 -2.75
C ARG A 40 -10.08 -20.69 -3.39
N ASN A 41 -10.58 -21.87 -3.72
CA ASN A 41 -9.77 -22.91 -4.36
C ASN A 41 -8.48 -23.21 -3.58
N GLY A 42 -8.57 -23.17 -2.24
CA GLY A 42 -7.43 -23.46 -1.39
C GLY A 42 -6.43 -22.32 -1.19
N ASN A 43 -6.68 -21.16 -1.79
CA ASN A 43 -5.76 -20.03 -1.71
C ASN A 43 -6.44 -18.80 -1.14
N PRO A 44 -5.73 -17.99 -0.36
CA PRO A 44 -6.31 -16.74 0.12
C PRO A 44 -6.49 -15.76 -1.03
N ILE A 45 -7.54 -14.94 -0.92
CA ILE A 45 -7.74 -13.85 -1.86
C ILE A 45 -6.81 -12.73 -1.49
N CYS A 46 -6.03 -12.27 -2.46
CA CYS A 46 -5.04 -11.21 -2.28
C CYS A 46 -5.26 -10.12 -3.31
N GLY A 47 -4.96 -8.88 -2.92
CA GLY A 47 -4.90 -7.77 -3.84
C GLY A 47 -3.48 -7.26 -3.96
N PHE A 48 -3.10 -6.80 -5.15
CA PHE A 48 -1.77 -6.29 -5.42
C PHE A 48 -1.84 -4.91 -6.01
N ALA A 49 -0.89 -4.07 -5.63
CA ALA A 49 -0.72 -2.75 -6.21
C ALA A 49 0.74 -2.34 -6.14
N PHE A 50 1.09 -1.34 -6.91
CA PHE A 50 2.44 -0.82 -6.85
C PHE A 50 2.41 0.70 -7.00
N ASN A 51 3.50 1.32 -6.57
CA ASN A 51 3.72 2.75 -6.73
C ASN A 51 4.93 2.92 -7.64
N SER A 52 4.69 3.35 -8.87
CA SER A 52 5.73 3.37 -9.89
C SER A 52 6.58 4.63 -9.87
N THR A 53 6.09 5.69 -9.24
CA THR A 53 6.85 6.94 -9.17
C THR A 53 7.32 7.22 -7.76
N GLY A 54 7.53 6.16 -7.02
CA GLY A 54 7.70 6.21 -5.60
C GLY A 54 8.95 6.88 -5.13
N ARG A 55 9.80 7.26 -6.00
CA ARG A 55 11.06 7.81 -5.56
C ARG A 55 11.69 6.79 -4.61
N TYR A 56 12.29 7.21 -3.57
CA TYR A 56 12.99 6.25 -2.71
C TYR A 56 12.25 6.01 -1.40
N ALA A 57 11.21 6.81 -1.12
CA ALA A 57 10.62 6.83 0.21
C ALA A 57 9.31 6.07 0.35
N CYS A 58 8.68 5.64 -0.75
CA CYS A 58 7.35 5.05 -0.66
C CYS A 58 7.33 3.75 0.13
N GLY A 59 8.34 2.91 -0.05
CA GLY A 59 8.42 1.67 0.72
C GLY A 59 8.54 1.92 2.22
N ALA A 60 9.32 2.92 2.60
CA ALA A 60 9.49 3.27 4.01
C ALA A 60 8.18 3.78 4.61
N GLN A 61 7.44 4.61 3.87
CA GLN A 61 6.13 5.08 4.34
C GLN A 61 5.16 3.92 4.51
N MET A 62 5.15 2.99 3.56
CA MET A 62 4.29 1.81 3.67
C MET A 62 4.63 0.99 4.91
N ARG A 63 5.90 0.64 5.08
CA ARG A 63 6.32 -0.22 6.18
C ARG A 63 6.19 0.43 7.54
N ALA A 64 6.53 1.70 7.65
CA ALA A 64 6.61 2.37 8.94
C ALA A 64 5.31 3.02 9.38
N ARG A 65 4.44 3.35 8.43
CA ARG A 65 3.27 4.17 8.74
C ARG A 65 1.95 3.53 8.31
N PHE A 66 1.79 3.24 7.03
CA PHE A 66 0.47 2.87 6.51
C PHE A 66 0.09 1.44 6.85
N ILE A 67 1.00 0.49 6.65
CA ILE A 67 0.72 -0.91 6.96
C ILE A 67 0.41 -1.11 8.44
N PRO A 68 1.22 -0.58 9.37
CA PRO A 68 0.90 -0.75 10.80
C PRO A 68 -0.45 -0.16 11.19
N ARG A 69 -0.84 0.98 10.60
CA ARG A 69 -2.13 1.58 10.90
C ARG A 69 -3.30 0.70 10.47
N ILE A 70 -3.20 0.15 9.28
CA ILE A 70 -4.25 -0.73 8.76
C ILE A 70 -4.35 -2.00 9.59
N LEU A 71 -3.22 -2.62 9.90
CA LEU A 71 -3.21 -3.85 10.67
C LEU A 71 -3.66 -3.66 12.12
N ALA A 72 -3.46 -2.47 12.69
CA ALA A 72 -3.90 -2.16 14.04
C ALA A 72 -5.37 -1.73 14.12
N ALA A 73 -6.00 -1.40 13.00
CA ALA A 73 -7.37 -0.95 12.99
C ALA A 73 -8.32 -2.08 13.33
N GLU A 74 -9.47 -1.72 13.94
CA GLU A 74 -10.54 -2.69 14.16
C GLU A 74 -10.99 -3.22 12.80
N PRO A 75 -10.95 -4.53 12.56
CA PRO A 75 -11.25 -5.06 11.22
C PRO A 75 -12.59 -4.62 10.66
N ALA A 76 -13.62 -4.54 11.50
CA ALA A 76 -14.95 -4.12 11.04
C ALA A 76 -14.97 -2.68 10.55
N SER A 77 -14.06 -1.83 11.02
CA SER A 77 -14.02 -0.42 10.62
C SER A 77 -13.52 -0.22 9.19
N LEU A 78 -12.97 -1.25 8.59
CA LEU A 78 -12.43 -1.20 7.22
C LEU A 78 -13.38 -1.79 6.19
N LEU A 79 -14.55 -2.26 6.62
CA LEU A 79 -15.50 -2.92 5.75
C LEU A 79 -16.55 -1.94 5.23
N ASP A 80 -17.11 -2.27 4.08
CA ASP A 80 -18.21 -1.51 3.52
C ASP A 80 -19.49 -1.72 4.36
N GLU A 81 -20.57 -1.10 3.92
CA GLU A 81 -21.83 -1.14 4.66
C GLU A 81 -22.44 -2.52 4.73
N THR A 82 -22.13 -3.39 3.77
CA THR A 82 -22.62 -4.77 3.79
C THR A 82 -21.85 -5.64 4.78
N GLY A 83 -20.67 -5.22 5.18
CA GLY A 83 -19.78 -6.02 6.02
C GLY A 83 -19.08 -7.15 5.29
N ASN A 84 -19.27 -7.27 3.98
CA ASN A 84 -18.73 -8.39 3.20
C ASN A 84 -17.45 -8.06 2.46
N ASN A 85 -17.20 -6.79 2.18
CA ASN A 85 -16.04 -6.39 1.40
C ASN A 85 -15.28 -5.27 2.10
N LEU A 86 -14.01 -5.16 1.76
CA LEU A 86 -13.20 -4.03 2.20
C LEU A 86 -13.69 -2.76 1.50
N ASP A 87 -13.64 -1.64 2.22
CA ASP A 87 -14.01 -0.34 1.70
C ASP A 87 -12.74 0.49 1.48
N PRO A 88 -12.35 0.74 0.23
CA PRO A 88 -11.12 1.49 -0.05
C PRO A 88 -11.11 2.89 0.58
N ALA A 89 -12.25 3.57 0.64
CA ALA A 89 -12.31 4.90 1.23
C ALA A 89 -12.03 4.86 2.73
N LYS A 90 -12.56 3.86 3.42
CA LYS A 90 -12.30 3.70 4.85
C LYS A 90 -10.85 3.33 5.12
N ILE A 91 -10.27 2.48 4.27
CA ILE A 91 -8.87 2.13 4.39
C ILE A 91 -7.99 3.35 4.16
N PHE A 92 -8.31 4.15 3.15
CA PHE A 92 -7.57 5.38 2.88
C PHE A 92 -7.64 6.34 4.06
N ALA A 93 -8.82 6.53 4.64
CA ALA A 93 -8.96 7.39 5.81
C ALA A 93 -8.15 6.89 7.00
N CYS A 94 -8.09 5.58 7.19
CA CYS A 94 -7.28 4.95 8.22
C CYS A 94 -5.78 5.23 8.00
N MET A 95 -5.33 5.07 6.77
CA MET A 95 -3.93 5.32 6.41
C MET A 95 -3.53 6.76 6.64
N MET A 96 -4.41 7.68 6.30
CA MET A 96 -4.10 9.11 6.28
C MET A 96 -4.37 9.81 7.62
N ARG A 97 -4.80 9.08 8.62
CA ARG A 97 -5.06 9.68 9.92
C ARG A 97 -3.79 10.32 10.46
N ARG A 98 -3.88 11.61 10.81
CA ARG A 98 -2.75 12.40 11.32
C ARG A 98 -1.64 12.62 10.30
N GLU A 99 -1.95 12.48 9.02
CA GLU A 99 -1.00 12.85 7.97
C GLU A 99 -1.30 14.27 7.46
N LYS A 100 -0.32 14.87 6.84
CA LYS A 100 -0.54 16.14 6.16
C LYS A 100 -1.54 15.95 5.02
N ALA A 101 -2.37 16.95 4.77
CA ALA A 101 -3.38 16.88 3.73
C ALA A 101 -2.79 16.58 2.35
N GLY A 102 -1.61 17.09 2.06
CA GLY A 102 -0.96 16.85 0.77
C GLY A 102 -0.01 15.67 0.76
N GLY A 103 0.08 14.95 1.86
CA GLY A 103 1.06 13.87 1.99
C GLY A 103 2.43 14.38 2.41
N HIS A 104 3.31 13.45 2.70
CA HIS A 104 4.66 13.79 3.17
C HIS A 104 5.69 13.82 2.07
N SER A 105 5.39 13.21 0.98
CA SER A 105 6.36 13.09 -0.08
C SER A 105 6.40 14.25 -1.02
N GLU A 106 5.69 15.07 -0.78
CA GLU A 106 5.65 15.97 -1.71
C GLU A 106 6.00 17.00 -1.74
N ARG A 107 6.37 17.26 -2.09
CA ARG A 107 6.58 18.38 -2.31
C ARG A 107 7.17 18.45 -3.16
#